data_a1d0322e50298e3caff776884843d8a5
#
_entry.id   a1d0322e50298e3caff776884843d8a5
#
_cell.length_a   1.000
_cell.length_b   1.000
_cell.length_c   1.000
_cell.angle_alpha   90.00
_cell.angle_beta   90.00
_cell.angle_gamma   90.00
#
_symmetry.space_group_name_H-M   'P 1'
#
loop_
_entity.id
_entity.type
_entity.pdbx_description
1 polymer ?
#
loop_
_entity_poly.entity_id
_entity_poly.type
_entity_poly.pdbx_seq_one_letter_code
_entity_poly.pdbx_strand_id
1 'polypeptide(L)'
;EVAAEEEITILSDEIYESLTYDGAEHVSIASLTPEARDLTITVNGFSKAYAMTGWRLGYLGAPEKIAKAIDSMQSHSTSGPCSFAQKGGLAAITGSQQCVADMREEFNIRREYMFERLSAIHNVTAVKPKGAFYMLANISKLGMTSTNFADRLLSKANVAVVPGIAFGDDRVVRLSYATGLDVIKPGLDRFEEFCKTL
;
A
#
# COMPACT_ATOMS: atom_id res chain seq x y z
N GLU A 1 -13.60 12.12 15.98
CA GLU A 1 -14.15 12.36 17.34
C GLU A 1 -13.00 12.60 18.32
N VAL A 2 -12.28 11.58 18.76
CA VAL A 2 -11.16 11.69 19.72
C VAL A 2 -10.13 12.77 19.33
N ALA A 3 -9.69 12.82 18.09
CA ALA A 3 -8.71 13.81 17.64
C ALA A 3 -9.24 15.25 17.73
N ALA A 4 -10.53 15.45 17.50
CA ALA A 4 -11.18 16.77 17.62
C ALA A 4 -11.38 17.16 19.09
N GLU A 5 -11.75 16.23 19.94
CA GLU A 5 -11.93 16.45 21.39
C GLU A 5 -10.61 16.79 22.09
N GLU A 6 -9.52 16.13 21.67
CA GLU A 6 -8.18 16.29 22.27
C GLU A 6 -7.26 17.25 21.48
N GLU A 7 -7.78 17.91 20.46
CA GLU A 7 -7.02 18.82 19.56
C GLU A 7 -5.76 18.19 18.98
N ILE A 8 -5.80 16.88 18.64
CA ILE A 8 -4.66 16.13 18.12
C ILE A 8 -4.57 16.30 16.61
N THR A 9 -3.39 16.67 16.10
CA THR A 9 -3.13 16.71 14.66
C THR A 9 -3.14 15.30 14.07
N ILE A 10 -3.86 15.14 12.96
CA ILE A 10 -3.99 13.90 12.22
C ILE A 10 -3.03 13.95 11.00
N LEU A 11 -2.17 12.95 10.86
CA LEU A 11 -1.41 12.71 9.63
C LEU A 11 -2.04 11.53 8.90
N SER A 12 -2.71 11.82 7.76
CA SER A 12 -3.40 10.82 6.95
C SER A 12 -2.60 10.55 5.68
N ASP A 13 -2.03 9.34 5.56
CA ASP A 13 -1.40 8.88 4.31
C ASP A 13 -2.45 8.20 3.43
N GLU A 14 -2.83 8.88 2.34
CA GLU A 14 -3.90 8.45 1.43
C GLU A 14 -3.35 8.00 0.07
N ILE A 15 -2.10 7.55 0.02
CA ILE A 15 -1.38 7.18 -1.22
C ILE A 15 -2.06 6.07 -2.03
N TYR A 16 -2.96 5.29 -1.43
CA TYR A 16 -3.71 4.19 -2.06
C TYR A 16 -5.17 4.53 -2.39
N GLU A 17 -5.60 5.78 -2.27
CA GLU A 17 -7.00 6.21 -2.46
C GLU A 17 -7.64 5.71 -3.77
N SER A 18 -6.86 5.68 -4.86
CA SER A 18 -7.33 5.25 -6.19
C SER A 18 -7.27 3.74 -6.41
N LEU A 19 -6.67 2.98 -5.49
CA LEU A 19 -6.51 1.53 -5.60
C LEU A 19 -7.45 0.82 -4.63
N THR A 20 -8.74 0.89 -4.92
CA THR A 20 -9.82 0.24 -4.16
C THR A 20 -10.57 -0.74 -5.04
N TYR A 21 -11.14 -1.79 -4.45
CA TYR A 21 -11.76 -2.92 -5.12
C TYR A 21 -13.12 -3.25 -4.51
N ASP A 22 -13.94 -4.05 -5.22
CA ASP A 22 -15.24 -4.56 -4.77
C ASP A 22 -16.21 -3.45 -4.35
N GLY A 23 -16.19 -2.31 -5.05
CA GLY A 23 -17.04 -1.17 -4.74
C GLY A 23 -16.67 -0.41 -3.45
N ALA A 24 -15.51 -0.70 -2.86
CA ALA A 24 -15.03 0.09 -1.74
C ALA A 24 -14.64 1.50 -2.20
N GLU A 25 -15.09 2.48 -1.44
CA GLU A 25 -14.77 3.89 -1.68
C GLU A 25 -13.79 4.38 -0.60
N HIS A 26 -12.81 5.18 -1.04
CA HIS A 26 -11.93 5.88 -0.12
C HIS A 26 -12.63 7.12 0.42
N VAL A 27 -12.53 7.33 1.72
CA VAL A 27 -13.03 8.53 2.39
C VAL A 27 -11.85 9.23 3.06
N SER A 28 -11.50 10.41 2.56
CA SER A 28 -10.46 11.23 3.19
C SER A 28 -10.92 11.71 4.57
N ILE A 29 -10.06 11.59 5.58
CA ILE A 29 -10.37 12.06 6.94
C ILE A 29 -10.67 13.57 6.94
N ALA A 30 -9.94 14.35 6.15
CA ALA A 30 -10.15 15.79 6.01
C ALA A 30 -11.53 16.18 5.43
N SER A 31 -12.25 15.23 4.82
CA SER A 31 -13.58 15.47 4.26
C SER A 31 -14.74 15.21 5.22
N LEU A 32 -14.48 14.63 6.39
CA LEU A 32 -15.53 14.19 7.31
C LEU A 32 -16.26 15.36 7.98
N THR A 33 -15.51 16.31 8.53
CA THR A 33 -16.05 17.53 9.17
C THR A 33 -15.09 18.70 8.98
N PRO A 34 -15.54 19.95 9.16
CA PRO A 34 -14.65 21.13 9.19
C PRO A 34 -13.53 21.00 10.23
N GLU A 35 -13.84 20.52 11.43
CA GLU A 35 -12.88 20.33 12.52
C GLU A 35 -11.83 19.27 12.13
N ALA A 36 -12.25 18.16 11.53
CA ALA A 36 -11.33 17.13 11.04
C ALA A 36 -10.39 17.71 9.98
N ARG A 37 -10.90 18.52 9.05
CA ARG A 37 -10.08 19.19 8.03
C ARG A 37 -9.03 20.10 8.65
N ASP A 38 -9.39 20.87 9.65
CA ASP A 38 -8.51 21.84 10.31
C ASP A 38 -7.43 21.17 11.16
N LEU A 39 -7.59 19.89 11.49
CA LEU A 39 -6.61 19.08 12.21
C LEU A 39 -5.80 18.14 11.29
N THR A 40 -6.19 17.96 10.02
CA THR A 40 -5.61 16.92 9.18
C THR A 40 -4.53 17.45 8.23
N ILE A 41 -3.42 16.74 8.19
CA ILE A 41 -2.40 16.79 7.13
C ILE A 41 -2.64 15.57 6.26
N THR A 42 -3.21 15.77 5.07
CA THR A 42 -3.39 14.70 4.08
C THR A 42 -2.14 14.59 3.22
N VAL A 43 -1.50 13.43 3.22
CA VAL A 43 -0.33 13.13 2.38
C VAL A 43 -0.76 12.21 1.25
N ASN A 44 -0.37 12.56 0.03
CA ASN A 44 -0.65 11.77 -1.16
C ASN A 44 0.49 11.91 -2.18
N GLY A 45 0.38 11.27 -3.32
CA GLY A 45 1.42 11.35 -4.35
C GLY A 45 1.14 10.51 -5.58
N PHE A 46 2.13 10.50 -6.46
CA PHE A 46 2.03 9.89 -7.78
C PHE A 46 2.57 8.46 -7.83
N SER A 47 3.25 8.03 -6.77
CA SER A 47 3.99 6.77 -6.74
C SER A 47 3.13 5.54 -7.02
N LYS A 48 1.90 5.51 -6.53
CA LYS A 48 1.03 4.31 -6.57
C LYS A 48 -0.02 4.41 -7.67
N ALA A 49 -0.87 5.43 -7.64
CA ALA A 49 -1.93 5.61 -8.62
C ALA A 49 -1.42 5.75 -10.07
N TYR A 50 -0.25 6.33 -10.25
CA TYR A 50 0.33 6.58 -11.58
C TYR A 50 1.60 5.75 -11.86
N ALA A 51 1.94 4.77 -11.00
CA ALA A 51 3.17 3.96 -11.13
C ALA A 51 4.47 4.80 -11.23
N MET A 52 4.51 5.97 -10.57
CA MET A 52 5.60 6.95 -10.65
C MET A 52 6.54 6.88 -9.44
N THR A 53 6.86 5.68 -8.96
CA THR A 53 7.72 5.52 -7.76
C THR A 53 9.10 6.14 -7.94
N GLY A 54 9.71 6.02 -9.11
CA GLY A 54 11.03 6.57 -9.43
C GLY A 54 11.08 8.08 -9.62
N TRP A 55 9.93 8.73 -9.81
CA TRP A 55 9.84 10.18 -10.02
C TRP A 55 10.02 10.99 -8.72
N ARG A 56 9.90 10.33 -7.58
CA ARG A 56 10.03 10.92 -6.23
C ARG A 56 9.17 12.17 -6.03
N LEU A 57 7.88 12.08 -6.40
CA LEU A 57 6.93 13.19 -6.37
C LEU A 57 5.73 12.84 -5.49
N GLY A 58 5.40 13.72 -4.57
CA GLY A 58 4.23 13.67 -3.72
C GLY A 58 3.74 15.08 -3.40
N TYR A 59 2.63 15.17 -2.71
CA TYR A 59 2.03 16.42 -2.27
C TYR A 59 1.28 16.20 -0.96
N LEU A 60 1.00 17.30 -0.30
CA LEU A 60 0.17 17.29 0.90
C LEU A 60 -0.84 18.45 0.86
N GLY A 61 -1.96 18.24 1.57
CA GLY A 61 -2.91 19.27 1.92
C GLY A 61 -2.94 19.43 3.44
N ALA A 62 -2.86 20.66 3.94
CA ALA A 62 -2.87 20.93 5.37
C ALA A 62 -3.39 22.35 5.65
N PRO A 63 -3.78 22.67 6.90
CA PRO A 63 -4.05 24.05 7.31
C PRO A 63 -2.88 24.96 6.97
N GLU A 64 -3.15 26.20 6.56
CA GLU A 64 -2.18 27.12 5.98
C GLU A 64 -0.91 27.30 6.82
N LYS A 65 -1.05 27.42 8.16
CA LYS A 65 0.11 27.56 9.06
C LYS A 65 1.05 26.35 9.01
N ILE A 66 0.47 25.16 8.98
CA ILE A 66 1.22 23.89 8.91
C ILE A 66 1.85 23.76 7.53
N ALA A 67 1.11 24.00 6.46
CA ALA A 67 1.61 23.95 5.09
C ALA A 67 2.82 24.89 4.89
N LYS A 68 2.76 26.13 5.39
CA LYS A 68 3.90 27.09 5.34
C LYS A 68 5.11 26.62 6.14
N ALA A 69 4.91 26.01 7.31
CA ALA A 69 6.00 25.48 8.11
C ALA A 69 6.69 24.29 7.40
N ILE A 70 5.91 23.40 6.80
CA ILE A 70 6.44 22.28 6.01
C ILE A 70 7.19 22.77 4.78
N ASP A 71 6.66 23.75 4.04
CA ASP A 71 7.33 24.36 2.89
C ASP A 71 8.69 24.97 3.27
N SER A 72 8.73 25.69 4.39
CA SER A 72 9.99 26.24 4.92
C SER A 72 10.99 25.14 5.27
N MET A 73 10.56 24.06 5.95
CA MET A 73 11.45 22.94 6.26
C MET A 73 11.93 22.24 4.98
N GLN A 74 11.04 22.01 4.03
CA GLN A 74 11.37 21.38 2.75
C GLN A 74 12.39 22.17 1.97
N SER A 75 12.26 23.51 1.93
CA SER A 75 13.18 24.39 1.21
C SER A 75 14.60 24.31 1.75
N HIS A 76 14.78 24.09 3.05
CA HIS A 76 16.09 23.94 3.71
C HIS A 76 16.60 22.48 3.71
N SER A 77 15.75 21.50 3.47
CA SER A 77 16.12 20.08 3.44
C SER A 77 16.49 19.61 2.02
N THR A 78 15.56 19.70 1.07
CA THR A 78 15.73 19.18 -0.29
C THR A 78 15.56 20.26 -1.37
N SER A 79 15.38 21.50 -0.99
CA SER A 79 15.05 22.66 -1.84
C SER A 79 13.69 22.57 -2.52
N GLY A 80 13.35 21.43 -3.08
CA GLY A 80 12.06 21.15 -3.73
C GLY A 80 12.16 19.97 -4.69
N PRO A 81 11.03 19.48 -5.16
CA PRO A 81 10.99 18.36 -6.09
C PRO A 81 11.53 18.77 -7.47
N CYS A 82 12.07 17.79 -8.20
CA CYS A 82 12.60 17.97 -9.54
C CYS A 82 11.57 18.63 -10.49
N SER A 83 11.98 19.69 -11.22
CA SER A 83 11.07 20.52 -12.02
C SER A 83 10.37 19.76 -13.15
N PHE A 84 11.05 18.84 -13.83
CA PHE A 84 10.41 18.01 -14.86
C PHE A 84 9.48 16.96 -14.26
N ALA A 85 9.79 16.44 -13.06
CA ALA A 85 8.87 15.55 -12.35
C ALA A 85 7.57 16.27 -11.98
N GLN A 86 7.63 17.55 -11.57
CA GLN A 86 6.43 18.35 -11.34
C GLN A 86 5.58 18.51 -12.61
N LYS A 87 6.20 18.70 -13.79
CA LYS A 87 5.49 18.74 -15.08
C LYS A 87 4.85 17.38 -15.40
N GLY A 88 5.53 16.28 -15.11
CA GLY A 88 4.96 14.93 -15.21
C GLY A 88 3.77 14.73 -14.27
N GLY A 89 3.87 15.18 -13.00
CA GLY A 89 2.76 15.16 -12.05
C GLY A 89 1.56 15.98 -12.52
N LEU A 90 1.80 17.20 -13.03
CA LEU A 90 0.73 18.02 -13.60
C LEU A 90 0.02 17.29 -14.74
N ALA A 91 0.76 16.70 -15.67
CA ALA A 91 0.18 15.92 -16.77
C ALA A 91 -0.62 14.72 -16.27
N ALA A 92 -0.15 14.05 -15.20
CA ALA A 92 -0.83 12.91 -14.61
C ALA A 92 -2.21 13.28 -14.03
N ILE A 93 -2.30 14.39 -13.27
CA ILE A 93 -3.57 14.77 -12.62
C ILE A 93 -4.53 15.51 -13.57
N THR A 94 -4.03 16.19 -14.62
CA THR A 94 -4.89 16.92 -15.57
C THR A 94 -5.24 16.11 -16.82
N GLY A 95 -4.53 15.02 -17.06
CA GLY A 95 -4.77 14.11 -18.19
C GLY A 95 -5.89 13.11 -17.93
N SER A 96 -6.07 12.19 -18.90
CA SER A 96 -7.02 11.09 -18.75
C SER A 96 -6.63 10.20 -17.57
N GLN A 97 -7.62 9.84 -16.74
CA GLN A 97 -7.44 8.90 -15.63
C GLN A 97 -7.60 7.43 -16.06
N GLN A 98 -7.74 7.16 -17.34
CA GLN A 98 -7.94 5.79 -17.85
C GLN A 98 -6.77 4.86 -17.46
N CYS A 99 -5.54 5.36 -17.49
CA CYS A 99 -4.38 4.56 -17.08
C CYS A 99 -4.45 4.09 -15.61
N VAL A 100 -5.04 4.89 -14.72
CA VAL A 100 -5.27 4.50 -13.32
C VAL A 100 -6.35 3.42 -13.22
N ALA A 101 -7.43 3.57 -14.00
CA ALA A 101 -8.51 2.59 -14.06
C ALA A 101 -8.01 1.24 -14.62
N ASP A 102 -7.25 1.27 -15.72
CA ASP A 102 -6.69 0.07 -16.35
C ASP A 102 -5.73 -0.66 -15.41
N MET A 103 -4.84 0.08 -14.73
CA MET A 103 -3.91 -0.50 -13.77
C MET A 103 -4.64 -1.08 -12.55
N ARG A 104 -5.69 -0.41 -12.05
CA ARG A 104 -6.51 -0.94 -10.95
C ARG A 104 -7.18 -2.25 -11.34
N GLU A 105 -7.71 -2.36 -12.55
CA GLU A 105 -8.31 -3.59 -13.05
C GLU A 105 -7.28 -4.72 -13.15
N GLU A 106 -6.10 -4.44 -13.67
CA GLU A 106 -5.01 -5.42 -13.72
C GLU A 106 -4.58 -5.87 -12.31
N PHE A 107 -4.51 -4.97 -11.34
CA PHE A 107 -4.28 -5.33 -9.94
C PHE A 107 -5.43 -6.16 -9.36
N ASN A 108 -6.66 -5.89 -9.75
CA ASN A 108 -7.81 -6.68 -9.31
C ASN A 108 -7.70 -8.14 -9.79
N ILE A 109 -7.36 -8.37 -11.06
CA ILE A 109 -7.13 -9.72 -11.61
C ILE A 109 -6.06 -10.47 -10.81
N ARG A 110 -4.95 -9.81 -10.49
CA ARG A 110 -3.86 -10.41 -9.70
C ARG A 110 -4.25 -10.67 -8.26
N ARG A 111 -5.03 -9.76 -7.66
CA ARG A 111 -5.60 -9.89 -6.31
C ARG A 111 -6.50 -11.11 -6.20
N GLU A 112 -7.43 -11.29 -7.15
CA GLU A 112 -8.32 -12.45 -7.20
C GLU A 112 -7.50 -13.73 -7.27
N TYR A 113 -6.59 -13.82 -8.22
CA TYR A 113 -5.75 -14.99 -8.42
C TYR A 113 -4.93 -15.32 -7.16
N MET A 114 -4.29 -14.33 -6.53
CA MET A 114 -3.49 -14.55 -5.33
C MET A 114 -4.37 -14.99 -4.15
N PHE A 115 -5.55 -14.40 -4.00
CA PHE A 115 -6.48 -14.78 -2.94
C PHE A 115 -6.96 -16.23 -3.09
N GLU A 116 -7.37 -16.63 -4.28
CA GLU A 116 -7.79 -18.01 -4.58
C GLU A 116 -6.67 -19.01 -4.27
N ARG A 117 -5.45 -18.72 -4.75
CA ARG A 117 -4.28 -19.59 -4.54
C ARG A 117 -3.92 -19.73 -3.06
N LEU A 118 -3.82 -18.63 -2.33
CA LEU A 118 -3.48 -18.67 -0.90
C LEU A 118 -4.56 -19.36 -0.07
N SER A 119 -5.82 -19.15 -0.40
CA SER A 119 -6.95 -19.78 0.29
C SER A 119 -7.05 -21.30 0.08
N ALA A 120 -6.44 -21.83 -0.98
CA ALA A 120 -6.37 -23.25 -1.27
C ALA A 120 -5.22 -23.99 -0.53
N ILE A 121 -4.27 -23.25 0.04
CA ILE A 121 -3.11 -23.86 0.73
C ILE A 121 -3.52 -24.33 2.14
N HIS A 122 -3.24 -25.58 2.45
CA HIS A 122 -3.53 -26.15 3.76
C HIS A 122 -2.82 -25.37 4.89
N ASN A 123 -3.54 -25.09 5.97
CA ASN A 123 -3.05 -24.32 7.13
C ASN A 123 -2.70 -22.85 6.84
N VAL A 124 -2.99 -22.32 5.65
CA VAL A 124 -2.87 -20.90 5.33
C VAL A 124 -4.27 -20.32 5.14
N THR A 125 -4.49 -19.11 5.62
CA THR A 125 -5.71 -18.35 5.32
C THR A 125 -5.34 -16.94 4.89
N ALA A 126 -6.16 -16.33 4.05
CA ALA A 126 -5.95 -14.97 3.60
C ALA A 126 -7.25 -14.15 3.76
N VAL A 127 -7.11 -12.86 4.00
CA VAL A 127 -8.22 -11.91 3.91
C VAL A 127 -8.11 -11.20 2.58
N LYS A 128 -9.20 -11.21 1.79
CA LYS A 128 -9.23 -10.52 0.50
C LYS A 128 -9.20 -9.01 0.73
N PRO A 129 -8.15 -8.31 0.33
CA PRO A 129 -8.00 -6.88 0.60
C PRO A 129 -8.97 -6.07 -0.27
N LYS A 130 -9.51 -4.99 0.27
CA LYS A 130 -10.36 -4.05 -0.48
C LYS A 130 -9.60 -2.83 -1.01
N GLY A 131 -8.29 -2.78 -0.81
CA GLY A 131 -7.44 -1.68 -1.28
C GLY A 131 -5.97 -2.05 -1.37
N ALA A 132 -5.16 -1.14 -1.90
CA ALA A 132 -3.72 -1.29 -2.14
C ALA A 132 -3.38 -2.45 -3.09
N PHE A 133 -2.18 -3.00 -2.99
CA PHE A 133 -1.72 -4.17 -3.75
C PHE A 133 -0.95 -5.18 -2.88
N TYR A 134 -1.39 -5.31 -1.62
CA TYR A 134 -0.83 -6.23 -0.65
C TYR A 134 -1.89 -7.22 -0.17
N MET A 135 -1.44 -8.43 0.16
CA MET A 135 -2.26 -9.45 0.78
C MET A 135 -1.54 -10.02 1.99
N LEU A 136 -2.25 -10.18 3.10
CA LEU A 136 -1.75 -10.84 4.30
C LEU A 136 -2.18 -12.30 4.28
N ALA A 137 -1.19 -13.20 4.32
CA ALA A 137 -1.40 -14.64 4.49
C ALA A 137 -1.14 -15.01 5.95
N ASN A 138 -2.15 -15.54 6.62
CA ASN A 138 -2.01 -16.03 7.99
C ASN A 138 -1.37 -17.42 7.98
N ILE A 139 -0.24 -17.53 8.65
CA ILE A 139 0.61 -18.72 8.73
C ILE A 139 0.68 -19.30 10.16
N SER A 140 -0.16 -18.83 11.07
CA SER A 140 -0.13 -19.23 12.49
C SER A 140 -0.22 -20.74 12.72
N LYS A 141 -0.92 -21.44 11.83
CA LYS A 141 -1.07 -22.90 11.88
C LYS A 141 0.15 -23.67 11.39
N LEU A 142 1.16 -23.00 10.84
CA LEU A 142 2.41 -23.62 10.38
C LEU A 142 3.50 -23.68 11.47
N GLY A 143 3.20 -23.18 12.67
CA GLY A 143 4.07 -23.34 13.86
C GLY A 143 5.36 -22.51 13.81
N MET A 144 5.39 -21.40 13.06
CA MET A 144 6.55 -20.52 12.95
C MET A 144 6.19 -19.06 13.21
N THR A 145 7.20 -18.29 13.66
CA THR A 145 7.14 -16.83 13.64
C THR A 145 7.20 -16.32 12.18
N SER A 146 6.65 -15.14 11.93
CA SER A 146 6.64 -14.54 10.57
C SER A 146 8.06 -14.31 10.03
N THR A 147 9.01 -13.96 10.90
CA THR A 147 10.42 -13.79 10.52
C THR A 147 11.05 -15.11 10.10
N ASN A 148 10.93 -16.17 10.92
CA ASN A 148 11.48 -17.47 10.58
C ASN A 148 10.87 -18.06 9.32
N PHE A 149 9.56 -17.86 9.12
CA PHE A 149 8.88 -18.28 7.90
C PHE A 149 9.45 -17.55 6.68
N ALA A 150 9.55 -16.21 6.72
CA ALA A 150 10.06 -15.39 5.61
C ALA A 150 11.51 -15.76 5.25
N ASP A 151 12.40 -15.92 6.25
CA ASP A 151 13.80 -16.28 6.06
C ASP A 151 13.95 -17.66 5.40
N ARG A 152 13.18 -18.64 5.89
CA ARG A 152 13.20 -20.01 5.33
C ARG A 152 12.56 -20.08 3.94
N LEU A 153 11.47 -19.34 3.71
CA LEU A 153 10.83 -19.26 2.40
C LEU A 153 11.78 -18.65 1.37
N LEU A 154 12.48 -17.57 1.75
CA LEU A 154 13.47 -16.94 0.87
C LEU A 154 14.63 -17.90 0.58
N SER A 155 15.23 -18.52 1.60
CA SER A 155 16.42 -19.35 1.45
C SER A 155 16.15 -20.68 0.75
N LYS A 156 14.97 -21.28 0.91
CA LYS A 156 14.63 -22.61 0.39
C LYS A 156 13.80 -22.59 -0.87
N ALA A 157 12.95 -21.59 -1.03
CA ALA A 157 12.01 -21.50 -2.14
C ALA A 157 12.24 -20.29 -3.05
N ASN A 158 13.19 -19.40 -2.74
CA ASN A 158 13.45 -18.16 -3.48
C ASN A 158 12.18 -17.30 -3.65
N VAL A 159 11.37 -17.21 -2.58
CA VAL A 159 10.20 -16.34 -2.52
C VAL A 159 10.38 -15.36 -1.37
N ALA A 160 10.35 -14.07 -1.69
CA ALA A 160 10.46 -12.99 -0.72
C ALA A 160 9.08 -12.55 -0.25
N VAL A 161 8.87 -12.49 1.07
CA VAL A 161 7.69 -11.92 1.71
C VAL A 161 8.13 -11.00 2.85
N VAL A 162 7.25 -10.11 3.31
CA VAL A 162 7.56 -9.27 4.46
C VAL A 162 6.97 -9.90 5.72
N PRO A 163 7.77 -10.12 6.79
CA PRO A 163 7.27 -10.61 8.06
C PRO A 163 6.19 -9.70 8.65
N GLY A 164 5.11 -10.28 9.12
CA GLY A 164 3.98 -9.51 9.67
C GLY A 164 4.27 -8.82 10.98
N ILE A 165 5.28 -9.27 11.73
CA ILE A 165 5.75 -8.58 12.96
C ILE A 165 6.12 -7.13 12.69
N ALA A 166 6.57 -6.78 11.48
CA ALA A 166 6.84 -5.40 11.05
C ALA A 166 5.56 -4.53 11.01
N PHE A 167 4.39 -5.15 11.03
CA PHE A 167 3.07 -4.52 11.03
C PHE A 167 2.28 -4.81 12.32
N GLY A 168 2.94 -5.36 13.34
CA GLY A 168 2.34 -5.65 14.65
C GLY A 168 1.64 -7.01 14.76
N ASP A 169 1.72 -7.88 13.76
CA ASP A 169 1.10 -9.23 13.82
C ASP A 169 2.06 -10.32 13.33
N ASP A 170 2.66 -11.07 14.25
CA ASP A 170 3.60 -12.15 13.92
C ASP A 170 2.93 -13.42 13.34
N ARG A 171 1.60 -13.44 13.24
CA ARG A 171 0.84 -14.56 12.68
C ARG A 171 0.73 -14.52 11.16
N VAL A 172 1.12 -13.40 10.51
CA VAL A 172 0.94 -13.19 9.09
C VAL A 172 2.24 -12.90 8.37
N VAL A 173 2.25 -13.11 7.05
CA VAL A 173 3.26 -12.57 6.13
C VAL A 173 2.57 -11.75 5.05
N ARG A 174 3.22 -10.67 4.61
CA ARG A 174 2.69 -9.79 3.56
C ARG A 174 3.29 -10.15 2.22
N LEU A 175 2.44 -10.44 1.26
CA LEU A 175 2.75 -10.59 -0.15
C LEU A 175 2.34 -9.32 -0.92
N SER A 176 2.98 -9.07 -2.06
CA SER A 176 2.61 -8.00 -2.99
C SER A 176 2.19 -8.60 -4.32
N TYR A 177 1.09 -8.07 -4.90
CA TYR A 177 0.69 -8.40 -6.26
C TYR A 177 0.97 -7.26 -7.27
N ALA A 178 1.88 -6.34 -6.89
CA ALA A 178 2.38 -5.28 -7.78
C ALA A 178 3.45 -5.78 -8.77
N THR A 179 3.27 -6.99 -9.31
CA THR A 179 4.12 -7.60 -10.33
C THR A 179 3.27 -8.45 -11.28
N GLY A 180 3.82 -8.91 -12.40
CA GLY A 180 3.09 -9.68 -13.40
C GLY A 180 2.66 -11.07 -12.93
N LEU A 181 1.60 -11.63 -13.53
CA LEU A 181 1.12 -12.98 -13.23
C LEU A 181 2.16 -14.07 -13.55
N ASP A 182 3.05 -13.81 -14.50
CA ASP A 182 4.20 -14.66 -14.85
C ASP A 182 5.20 -14.81 -13.70
N VAL A 183 5.24 -13.85 -12.77
CA VAL A 183 6.03 -13.89 -11.54
C VAL A 183 5.20 -14.43 -10.37
N ILE A 184 3.94 -13.99 -10.24
CA ILE A 184 3.05 -14.38 -9.14
C ILE A 184 2.78 -15.88 -9.16
N LYS A 185 2.46 -16.46 -10.32
CA LYS A 185 2.12 -17.88 -10.47
C LYS A 185 3.22 -18.79 -9.93
N PRO A 186 4.45 -18.77 -10.47
CA PRO A 186 5.53 -19.62 -9.97
C PRO A 186 5.97 -19.26 -8.55
N GLY A 187 5.76 -18.01 -8.11
CA GLY A 187 6.00 -17.60 -6.73
C GLY A 187 5.05 -18.31 -5.76
N LEU A 188 3.77 -18.35 -6.07
CA LEU A 188 2.76 -19.03 -5.25
C LEU A 188 2.89 -20.57 -5.32
N ASP A 189 3.30 -21.13 -6.45
CA ASP A 189 3.61 -22.58 -6.54
C ASP A 189 4.72 -22.95 -5.56
N ARG A 190 5.81 -22.17 -5.53
CA ARG A 190 6.93 -22.40 -4.59
C ARG A 190 6.54 -22.12 -3.14
N PHE A 191 5.68 -21.13 -2.89
CA PHE A 191 5.15 -20.87 -1.55
C PHE A 191 4.32 -22.08 -1.06
N GLU A 192 3.43 -22.61 -1.89
CA GLU A 192 2.62 -23.77 -1.56
C GLU A 192 3.48 -25.02 -1.30
N GLU A 193 4.43 -25.32 -2.19
CA GLU A 193 5.36 -26.46 -2.00
C GLU A 193 6.18 -26.31 -0.71
N PHE A 194 6.64 -25.11 -0.39
CA PHE A 194 7.31 -24.87 0.88
C PHE A 194 6.39 -25.15 2.08
N CYS A 195 5.14 -24.69 2.04
CA CYS A 195 4.19 -24.97 3.13
C CYS A 195 3.94 -26.47 3.32
N LYS A 196 3.95 -27.28 2.27
CA LYS A 196 3.82 -28.76 2.36
C LYS A 196 4.99 -29.44 3.08
N THR A 197 6.12 -28.76 3.22
CA THR A 197 7.31 -29.29 3.93
C THR A 197 7.31 -29.01 5.43
N LEU A 198 6.29 -28.29 5.92
CA LEU A 198 6.15 -27.88 7.31
C LEU A 198 5.14 -28.73 8.05
#